data_9e918373610483e48b90e7e1b580be86
#
_entry.id   9e918373610483e48b90e7e1b580be86
#
_cell.length_a   1.000
_cell.length_b   1.000
_cell.length_c   1.000
_cell.angle_alpha   90.00
_cell.angle_beta   90.00
_cell.angle_gamma   90.00
#
_symmetry.space_group_name_H-M   'P 1'
#
loop_
_entity.id
_entity.type
_entity.pdbx_description
1 polymer ?
#
loop_
_entity_poly.entity_id
_entity_poly.type
_entity_poly.pdbx_seq_one_letter_code
_entity_poly.pdbx_strand_id
1 'polypeptide(L)'
;MTRYQRPLPIAALALILGALAGVHATTAKAAIGIDIDVAPPAPRVIVAPPPRVGFVWAPGYWHWDGRAHVWHDGYWVHERRGYHWVADGWESRGGHYHYNRGHWER
;
A
#
# COMPACT_ATOMS: atom_id res chain seq x y z
N MET A 1 -34.05 20.63 52.23
CA MET A 1 -33.81 20.24 51.72
C MET A 1 -33.36 19.77 50.87
N THR A 2 -33.09 19.49 50.38
CA THR A 2 -32.65 18.98 49.64
C THR A 2 -32.13 18.64 48.84
N ARG A 3 -31.83 18.46 48.50
CA ARG A 3 -31.35 18.06 47.69
C ARG A 3 -30.82 17.58 47.00
N TYR A 4 -30.54 17.30 46.53
CA TYR A 4 -30.01 16.64 45.92
C TYR A 4 -29.47 16.38 45.00
N GLN A 5 -28.97 15.98 44.36
CA GLN A 5 -28.39 15.70 43.58
C GLN A 5 -28.12 14.99 42.97
N ARG A 6 -27.66 14.64 42.27
CA ARG A 6 -27.41 13.88 41.61
C ARG A 6 -26.56 13.57 40.88
N PRO A 7 -26.05 13.01 40.35
CA PRO A 7 -25.21 12.48 39.96
C PRO A 7 -24.96 12.28 38.74
N LEU A 8 -24.55 12.08 38.33
CA LEU A 8 -24.23 11.96 37.32
C LEU A 8 -23.76 11.08 36.54
N PRO A 9 -23.63 10.67 35.85
CA PRO A 9 -23.47 9.78 34.94
C PRO A 9 -22.26 9.86 34.25
N ILE A 10 -21.37 9.76 34.63
CA ILE A 10 -20.17 9.82 34.10
C ILE A 10 -19.64 8.64 33.49
N ALA A 11 -20.01 7.52 33.81
CA ALA A 11 -19.44 6.28 33.40
C ALA A 11 -19.47 6.01 31.90
N ALA A 12 -20.39 6.61 31.23
CA ALA A 12 -20.54 6.34 29.83
C ALA A 12 -19.36 6.71 29.00
N LEU A 13 -18.61 7.67 29.43
CA LEU A 13 -17.51 8.13 28.63
C LEU A 13 -16.40 7.15 28.50
N ALA A 14 -16.17 6.38 29.48
CA ALA A 14 -15.06 5.49 29.44
C ALA A 14 -15.13 4.46 28.33
N LEU A 15 -16.31 4.08 27.97
CA LEU A 15 -16.49 3.07 26.97
C LEU A 15 -16.01 3.49 25.61
N ILE A 16 -16.19 4.71 25.28
CA ILE A 16 -15.85 5.19 23.98
C ILE A 16 -14.37 5.12 23.73
N LEU A 17 -13.60 5.39 24.73
CA LEU A 17 -12.17 5.40 24.57
C LEU A 17 -11.60 4.03 24.25
N GLY A 18 -12.17 3.03 24.82
CA GLY A 18 -11.68 1.69 24.55
C GLY A 18 -11.88 1.28 23.13
N ALA A 19 -12.97 1.66 22.54
CA ALA A 19 -13.23 1.28 21.17
C ALA A 19 -12.26 1.92 20.21
N LEU A 20 -11.86 3.13 20.45
CA LEU A 20 -10.94 3.79 19.57
C LEU A 20 -9.57 3.15 19.56
N ALA A 21 -9.12 2.73 20.68
CA ALA A 21 -7.80 2.15 20.76
C ALA A 21 -7.68 0.89 19.93
N GLY A 22 -8.72 0.12 19.85
CA GLY A 22 -8.67 -1.13 19.10
C GLY A 22 -8.54 -0.94 17.61
N VAL A 23 -9.06 0.15 17.08
CA VAL A 23 -9.04 0.34 15.66
C VAL A 23 -7.67 0.67 15.12
N HIS A 24 -6.87 1.33 15.88
CA HIS A 24 -5.60 1.78 15.36
C HIS A 24 -4.62 0.68 15.06
N ALA A 25 -4.71 -0.42 15.71
CA ALA A 25 -3.69 -1.43 15.61
C ALA A 25 -3.62 -2.09 14.25
N THR A 26 -4.69 -2.09 13.50
CA THR A 26 -4.73 -2.90 12.29
C THR A 26 -4.48 -2.17 11.00
N THR A 27 -4.49 -0.87 11.00
CA THR A 27 -4.44 -0.16 9.74
C THR A 27 -3.06 -0.04 9.13
N ALA A 28 -2.03 -0.13 9.94
CA ALA A 28 -0.70 0.18 9.45
C ALA A 28 -0.22 -0.74 8.36
N LYS A 29 -0.61 -2.00 8.38
CA LYS A 29 -0.09 -2.95 7.41
C LYS A 29 -0.88 -3.04 6.14
N ALA A 30 -2.05 -2.49 6.12
CA ALA A 30 -2.92 -2.65 4.97
C ALA A 30 -2.53 -1.77 3.80
N ALA A 31 -1.60 -0.88 3.98
CA ALA A 31 -1.30 0.12 2.98
C ALA A 31 -0.34 -0.33 1.88
N ILE A 32 0.11 -1.58 1.91
CA ILE A 32 1.18 -2.00 1.01
C ILE A 32 0.71 -2.40 -0.37
N GLY A 33 -0.52 -2.81 -0.51
CA GLY A 33 -1.02 -3.30 -1.79
C GLY A 33 -2.43 -2.85 -2.07
N ILE A 34 -2.85 -3.01 -3.31
CA ILE A 34 -4.19 -2.67 -3.77
C ILE A 34 -4.76 -3.89 -4.45
N ASP A 35 -6.02 -4.20 -4.17
CA ASP A 35 -6.73 -5.28 -4.84
C ASP A 35 -7.84 -4.70 -5.70
N ILE A 36 -7.88 -5.11 -6.95
CA ILE A 36 -8.90 -4.65 -7.89
C ILE A 36 -9.43 -5.82 -8.70
N ASP A 37 -10.56 -5.61 -9.36
CA ASP A 37 -11.20 -6.65 -10.17
C ASP A 37 -10.90 -6.55 -11.65
N VAL A 38 -10.22 -5.51 -12.08
CA VAL A 38 -9.92 -5.30 -13.49
C VAL A 38 -8.54 -5.82 -13.82
N ALA A 39 -8.46 -6.78 -14.73
CA ALA A 39 -7.19 -7.38 -15.10
C ALA A 39 -6.29 -6.34 -15.76
N PRO A 40 -5.01 -6.29 -15.38
CA PRO A 40 -4.07 -5.43 -16.10
C PRO A 40 -3.80 -6.00 -17.48
N PRO A 41 -3.50 -5.14 -18.47
CA PRO A 41 -3.05 -5.62 -19.76
C PRO A 41 -1.72 -6.35 -19.64
N ALA A 42 -1.33 -7.05 -20.68
CA ALA A 42 -0.03 -7.67 -20.70
C ALA A 42 1.07 -6.60 -20.56
N PRO A 43 2.14 -6.88 -19.82
CA PRO A 43 3.23 -5.91 -19.68
C PRO A 43 3.81 -5.55 -21.03
N ARG A 44 4.19 -4.29 -21.19
CA ARG A 44 4.89 -3.86 -22.39
C ARG A 44 6.32 -4.37 -22.36
N VAL A 45 6.77 -4.88 -23.50
CA VAL A 45 8.16 -5.32 -23.61
C VAL A 45 8.98 -4.12 -24.04
N ILE A 46 9.78 -3.59 -23.12
CA ILE A 46 10.60 -2.43 -23.38
C ILE A 46 12.04 -2.80 -23.04
N VAL A 47 12.96 -2.47 -23.96
CA VAL A 47 14.37 -2.76 -23.73
C VAL A 47 14.87 -1.85 -22.60
N ALA A 48 15.52 -2.46 -21.61
CA ALA A 48 16.09 -1.70 -20.52
C ALA A 48 17.24 -0.83 -21.05
N PRO A 49 17.42 0.37 -20.51
CA PRO A 49 18.55 1.21 -20.91
C PRO A 49 19.86 0.58 -20.44
N PRO A 50 21.00 1.02 -20.98
CA PRO A 50 22.29 0.53 -20.53
C PRO A 50 22.50 0.73 -19.05
N PRO A 51 23.25 -0.15 -18.39
CA PRO A 51 23.50 0.00 -16.95
C PRO A 51 24.03 1.39 -16.59
N ARG A 52 23.65 1.84 -15.43
CA ARG A 52 24.07 3.15 -14.91
C ARG A 52 24.65 2.96 -13.52
N VAL A 53 25.88 3.36 -13.34
CA VAL A 53 26.59 3.18 -12.08
C VAL A 53 25.86 3.87 -10.93
N GLY A 54 25.67 3.16 -9.84
CA GLY A 54 25.00 3.71 -8.67
C GLY A 54 23.47 3.66 -8.72
N PHE A 55 22.91 3.07 -9.78
CA PHE A 55 21.48 3.00 -9.97
C PHE A 55 21.05 1.61 -10.41
N VAL A 56 19.80 1.30 -10.13
CA VAL A 56 19.15 0.08 -10.58
C VAL A 56 17.93 0.48 -11.39
N TRP A 57 17.70 -0.23 -12.48
CA TRP A 57 16.56 0.04 -13.34
C TRP A 57 15.30 -0.58 -12.77
N ALA A 58 14.26 0.23 -12.55
CA ALA A 58 12.95 -0.22 -12.17
C ALA A 58 12.10 -0.27 -13.44
N PRO A 59 11.67 -1.46 -13.88
CA PRO A 59 10.91 -1.58 -15.12
C PRO A 59 9.59 -0.86 -15.07
N GLY A 60 9.08 -0.49 -16.23
CA GLY A 60 7.74 0.09 -16.33
C GLY A 60 6.67 -0.91 -15.92
N TYR A 61 5.53 -0.41 -15.56
CA TYR A 61 4.43 -1.24 -15.08
C TYR A 61 3.08 -0.55 -15.30
N TRP A 62 2.00 -1.30 -15.17
CA TRP A 62 0.66 -0.74 -15.22
C TRP A 62 0.28 -0.18 -13.87
N HIS A 63 -0.03 1.10 -13.84
CA HIS A 63 -0.47 1.81 -12.64
C HIS A 63 -1.99 1.92 -12.67
N TRP A 64 -2.64 1.71 -11.54
CA TRP A 64 -4.10 1.85 -11.42
C TRP A 64 -4.41 3.26 -10.92
N ASP A 65 -5.16 4.02 -11.72
CA ASP A 65 -5.48 5.39 -11.38
C ASP A 65 -6.83 5.55 -10.68
N GLY A 66 -7.48 4.45 -10.33
CA GLY A 66 -8.80 4.44 -9.73
C GLY A 66 -9.88 4.05 -10.72
N ARG A 67 -9.58 4.05 -12.00
CA ARG A 67 -10.55 3.70 -13.04
C ARG A 67 -9.96 2.83 -14.14
N ALA A 68 -8.71 2.98 -14.42
CA ALA A 68 -8.07 2.29 -15.52
C ALA A 68 -6.61 2.05 -15.23
N HIS A 69 -6.05 1.07 -15.92
CA HIS A 69 -4.61 0.86 -15.90
C HIS A 69 -3.95 1.85 -16.84
N VAL A 70 -2.96 2.56 -16.34
CA VAL A 70 -2.19 3.55 -17.09
C VAL A 70 -0.72 3.13 -17.03
N TRP A 71 -0.05 3.15 -18.17
CA TRP A 71 1.35 2.74 -18.21
C TRP A 71 2.23 3.77 -17.52
N HIS A 72 3.09 3.28 -16.63
CA HIS A 72 4.13 4.06 -15.98
C HIS A 72 5.46 3.60 -16.53
N ASP A 73 6.23 4.50 -17.10
CA ASP A 73 7.53 4.16 -17.67
C ASP A 73 8.52 3.75 -16.58
N GLY A 74 9.50 2.94 -16.98
CA GLY A 74 10.57 2.56 -16.07
C GLY A 74 11.35 3.76 -15.58
N TYR A 75 12.04 3.58 -14.49
CA TYR A 75 12.77 4.67 -13.85
C TYR A 75 14.00 4.14 -13.12
N TRP A 76 14.92 5.04 -12.80
CA TRP A 76 16.12 4.69 -12.06
C TRP A 76 15.89 4.88 -10.57
N VAL A 77 16.36 3.90 -9.77
CA VAL A 77 16.36 4.02 -8.32
C VAL A 77 17.80 3.94 -7.84
N HIS A 78 18.11 4.67 -6.78
CA HIS A 78 19.45 4.62 -6.22
C HIS A 78 19.74 3.24 -5.68
N GLU A 79 20.93 2.74 -6.00
CA GLU A 79 21.39 1.46 -5.53
C GLU A 79 21.38 1.41 -3.99
N ARG A 80 21.00 0.29 -3.45
CA ARG A 80 21.03 0.07 -2.01
C ARG A 80 21.85 -1.19 -1.75
N ARG A 81 23.02 -0.99 -1.21
CA ARG A 81 23.97 -2.08 -1.03
C ARG A 81 23.40 -3.17 -0.13
N GLY A 82 23.53 -4.41 -0.54
CA GLY A 82 23.02 -5.55 0.19
C GLY A 82 21.54 -5.84 -0.06
N TYR A 83 20.92 -5.07 -0.94
CA TYR A 83 19.50 -5.24 -1.28
C TYR A 83 19.36 -5.37 -2.80
N HIS A 84 18.26 -5.96 -3.22
CA HIS A 84 17.87 -5.97 -4.63
C HIS A 84 16.49 -5.37 -4.80
N TRP A 85 16.23 -4.81 -5.97
CA TRP A 85 14.97 -4.17 -6.28
C TRP A 85 13.96 -5.20 -6.74
N VAL A 86 12.78 -5.20 -6.11
CA VAL A 86 11.64 -5.99 -6.54
C VAL A 86 10.71 -5.06 -7.29
N ALA A 87 10.48 -5.36 -8.56
CA ALA A 87 9.71 -4.47 -9.42
C ALA A 87 8.24 -4.39 -9.03
N ASP A 88 7.63 -3.25 -9.36
CA ASP A 88 6.19 -3.10 -9.26
C ASP A 88 5.51 -4.10 -10.19
N GLY A 89 4.40 -4.65 -9.76
CA GLY A 89 3.70 -5.61 -10.61
C GLY A 89 2.36 -6.04 -10.03
N TRP A 90 1.66 -6.81 -10.81
CA TRP A 90 0.36 -7.34 -10.46
C TRP A 90 0.40 -8.85 -10.40
N GLU A 91 -0.36 -9.43 -9.48
CA GLU A 91 -0.54 -10.87 -9.45
C GLU A 91 -2.02 -11.20 -9.30
N SER A 92 -2.43 -12.31 -9.90
CA SER A 92 -3.80 -12.78 -9.81
C SER A 92 -3.99 -13.55 -8.51
N ARG A 93 -5.02 -13.21 -7.75
CA ARG A 93 -5.36 -13.86 -6.50
C ARG A 93 -6.85 -14.12 -6.44
N GLY A 94 -7.27 -15.35 -6.72
CA GLY A 94 -8.65 -15.75 -6.52
C GLY A 94 -9.68 -14.84 -7.19
N GLY A 95 -9.47 -14.49 -8.42
CA GLY A 95 -10.40 -13.63 -9.15
C GLY A 95 -10.17 -12.15 -8.98
N HIS A 96 -9.20 -11.77 -8.18
CA HIS A 96 -8.81 -10.38 -8.01
C HIS A 96 -7.38 -10.20 -8.49
N TYR A 97 -6.97 -8.95 -8.67
CA TYR A 97 -5.61 -8.61 -9.07
C TYR A 97 -4.99 -7.74 -8.00
N HIS A 98 -3.90 -8.24 -7.44
CA HIS A 98 -3.21 -7.58 -6.34
C HIS A 98 -1.98 -6.86 -6.87
N TYR A 99 -1.84 -5.58 -6.54
CA TYR A 99 -0.69 -4.80 -6.90
C TYR A 99 0.39 -4.90 -5.83
N ASN A 100 1.58 -5.28 -6.24
CA ASN A 100 2.75 -5.29 -5.37
C ASN A 100 3.61 -4.09 -5.72
N ARG A 101 3.78 -3.21 -4.77
CA ARG A 101 4.59 -2.01 -4.96
C ARG A 101 6.06 -2.36 -5.02
N GLY A 102 6.79 -1.71 -5.92
CA GLY A 102 8.24 -1.87 -6.00
C GLY A 102 8.92 -1.54 -4.69
N HIS A 103 9.89 -2.33 -4.31
CA HIS A 103 10.54 -2.16 -3.02
C HIS A 103 11.89 -2.88 -3.00
N TRP A 104 12.66 -2.62 -1.95
CA TRP A 104 13.93 -3.28 -1.73
C TRP A 104 13.75 -4.50 -0.85
N GLU A 105 14.48 -5.58 -1.20
CA GLU A 105 14.56 -6.79 -0.39
C GLU A 105 16.01 -7.22 -0.24
N ARG A 106 16.28 -7.94 0.83
CA ARG A 106 17.59 -8.54 1.04
C ARG A 106 17.75 -9.86 0.32
#